data_94cd952b9e29b20f61388413b25168c5
#
_entry.id   94cd952b9e29b20f61388413b25168c5
#
_cell.length_a   1.000
_cell.length_b   1.000
_cell.length_c   1.000
_cell.angle_alpha   90.00
_cell.angle_beta   90.00
_cell.angle_gamma   90.00
#
_symmetry.space_group_name_H-M   'P 1'
#
loop_
_entity.id
_entity.type
_entity.pdbx_description
1 polymer ?
#
loop_
_entity_poly.entity_id
_entity_poly.type
_entity_poly.pdbx_seq_one_letter_code
_entity_poly.pdbx_strand_id
1 'polypeptide(L)'
;MTIRRISITFVALLFATISFGQVKSIDERIGEALNGSNWAELRSLYMSDGENLQTPFLKPLSRFFISQFYNEPDSAIKYGKEILEKYQEELNSSVPSIMYFMAEDYATLGHYDKASALLHSLNEAYRKGGQTANPVFEAYEDIYSKLSKCGTFSGGSYGLVHWFTLSGR
;
A
#
# COMPACT_ATOMS: atom_id res chain seq x y z
N MET A 1 45.25 -46.69 14.32
CA MET A 1 44.36 -45.86 15.17
C MET A 1 43.95 -44.57 14.44
N THR A 2 43.52 -44.64 13.15
CA THR A 2 43.37 -43.43 12.29
C THR A 2 42.02 -43.35 11.57
N ILE A 3 41.12 -44.32 11.73
CA ILE A 3 39.84 -44.36 10.98
C ILE A 3 38.67 -43.65 11.71
N ARG A 4 38.79 -43.48 13.04
CA ARG A 4 37.68 -42.85 13.83
C ARG A 4 37.59 -41.32 13.73
N ARG A 5 38.64 -40.63 13.26
CA ARG A 5 38.64 -39.16 13.17
C ARG A 5 38.01 -38.60 11.88
N ILE A 6 37.95 -39.40 10.82
CA ILE A 6 37.41 -38.96 9.52
C ILE A 6 35.88 -38.95 9.51
N SER A 7 35.22 -39.84 10.26
CA SER A 7 33.76 -39.90 10.33
C SER A 7 33.10 -38.72 11.02
N ILE A 8 33.74 -38.10 12.02
CA ILE A 8 33.15 -36.99 12.78
C ILE A 8 33.19 -35.70 11.97
N THR A 9 34.24 -35.50 11.17
CA THR A 9 34.36 -34.30 10.31
C THR A 9 33.36 -34.31 9.15
N PHE A 10 33.05 -35.47 8.60
CA PHE A 10 32.10 -35.62 7.50
C PHE A 10 30.64 -35.41 7.97
N VAL A 11 30.31 -35.88 9.18
CA VAL A 11 28.97 -35.64 9.78
C VAL A 11 28.80 -34.17 10.15
N ALA A 12 29.81 -33.48 10.65
CA ALA A 12 29.76 -32.04 10.95
C ALA A 12 29.60 -31.18 9.67
N LEU A 13 30.20 -31.57 8.55
CA LEU A 13 30.02 -30.92 7.26
C LEU A 13 28.60 -31.12 6.69
N LEU A 14 28.01 -32.31 6.88
CA LEU A 14 26.63 -32.58 6.46
C LEU A 14 25.58 -31.78 7.27
N PHE A 15 25.82 -31.56 8.55
CA PHE A 15 24.95 -30.71 9.36
C PHE A 15 25.13 -29.22 9.09
N ALA A 16 26.32 -28.78 8.67
CA ALA A 16 26.54 -27.37 8.27
C ALA A 16 25.83 -27.00 6.96
N THR A 17 25.58 -27.98 6.08
CA THR A 17 24.83 -27.74 4.81
C THR A 17 23.31 -27.72 4.99
N ILE A 18 22.76 -28.16 6.13
CA ILE A 18 21.33 -28.13 6.42
C ILE A 18 20.89 -26.78 7.06
N SER A 19 21.85 -25.97 7.51
CA SER A 19 21.61 -24.62 8.04
C SER A 19 21.68 -23.52 6.97
N PHE A 20 21.63 -23.82 5.69
CA PHE A 20 21.36 -22.85 4.66
C PHE A 20 19.90 -22.44 4.80
N GLY A 21 19.69 -21.21 5.30
CA GLY A 21 18.40 -20.64 5.60
C GLY A 21 17.40 -20.96 4.49
N GLN A 22 16.20 -21.35 4.91
CA GLN A 22 15.08 -21.51 3.98
C GLN A 22 15.02 -20.25 3.12
N VAL A 23 15.18 -20.43 1.82
CA VAL A 23 15.01 -19.31 0.88
C VAL A 23 13.58 -18.86 1.03
N LYS A 24 13.38 -17.65 1.57
CA LYS A 24 12.05 -17.08 1.73
C LYS A 24 11.31 -17.06 0.40
N SER A 25 10.05 -17.42 0.42
CA SER A 25 9.17 -17.32 -0.74
C SER A 25 9.09 -15.87 -1.21
N ILE A 26 8.70 -15.66 -2.46
CA ILE A 26 8.47 -14.30 -2.97
C ILE A 26 7.36 -13.58 -2.19
N ASP A 27 6.31 -14.30 -1.77
CA ASP A 27 5.21 -13.79 -0.95
C ASP A 27 5.71 -13.25 0.40
N GLU A 28 6.58 -14.02 1.09
CA GLU A 28 7.19 -13.59 2.36
C GLU A 28 8.05 -12.35 2.19
N ARG A 29 8.89 -12.31 1.16
CA ARG A 29 9.78 -11.16 0.89
C ARG A 29 8.99 -9.90 0.53
N ILE A 30 7.94 -10.03 -0.28
CA ILE A 30 7.02 -8.93 -0.60
C ILE A 30 6.26 -8.47 0.64
N GLY A 31 5.77 -9.41 1.47
CA GLY A 31 5.12 -9.09 2.75
C GLY A 31 6.04 -8.31 3.69
N GLU A 32 7.31 -8.70 3.79
CA GLU A 32 8.31 -7.97 4.58
C GLU A 32 8.58 -6.56 4.05
N ALA A 33 8.71 -6.40 2.72
CA ALA A 33 8.91 -5.10 2.10
C ALA A 33 7.71 -4.16 2.31
N LEU A 34 6.49 -4.68 2.21
CA LEU A 34 5.25 -3.96 2.52
C LEU A 34 5.20 -3.53 3.99
N ASN A 35 5.41 -4.45 4.91
CA ASN A 35 5.39 -4.17 6.35
C ASN A 35 6.49 -3.19 6.78
N GLY A 36 7.66 -3.28 6.15
CA GLY A 36 8.79 -2.39 6.38
C GLY A 36 8.71 -1.06 5.64
N SER A 37 7.66 -0.83 4.83
CA SER A 37 7.54 0.33 3.94
C SER A 37 8.79 0.53 3.04
N ASN A 38 9.41 -0.57 2.63
CA ASN A 38 10.58 -0.55 1.76
C ASN A 38 10.15 -0.59 0.28
N TRP A 39 9.70 0.56 -0.23
CA TRP A 39 9.09 0.67 -1.56
C TRP A 39 10.05 0.37 -2.71
N ALA A 40 11.32 0.68 -2.55
CA ALA A 40 12.35 0.39 -3.55
C ALA A 40 12.57 -1.12 -3.68
N GLU A 41 12.65 -1.82 -2.55
CA GLU A 41 12.76 -3.27 -2.51
C GLU A 41 11.49 -3.94 -3.03
N LEU A 42 10.32 -3.47 -2.58
CA LEU A 42 9.01 -3.94 -3.06
C LEU A 42 8.94 -3.90 -4.58
N ARG A 43 9.32 -2.76 -5.19
CA ARG A 43 9.36 -2.62 -6.64
C ARG A 43 10.34 -3.59 -7.28
N SER A 44 11.55 -3.70 -6.74
CA SER A 44 12.57 -4.61 -7.26
C SER A 44 12.10 -6.06 -7.26
N LEU A 45 11.57 -6.52 -6.14
CA LEU A 45 11.01 -7.87 -5.97
C LEU A 45 9.84 -8.12 -6.92
N TYR A 46 8.92 -7.18 -7.00
CA TYR A 46 7.76 -7.30 -7.87
C TYR A 46 8.14 -7.36 -9.35
N MET A 47 9.09 -6.54 -9.80
CA MET A 47 9.54 -6.52 -11.20
C MET A 47 10.34 -7.78 -11.57
N SER A 48 11.07 -8.39 -10.64
CA SER A 48 11.85 -9.60 -10.90
C SER A 48 11.00 -10.87 -10.84
N ASP A 49 10.03 -10.94 -9.92
CA ASP A 49 9.42 -12.21 -9.52
C ASP A 49 7.92 -12.13 -9.19
N GLY A 50 7.31 -10.97 -9.41
CA GLY A 50 5.91 -10.70 -9.07
C GLY A 50 4.89 -11.60 -9.78
N GLU A 51 5.25 -12.20 -10.91
CA GLU A 51 4.37 -13.16 -11.59
C GLU A 51 4.29 -14.50 -10.84
N ASN A 52 5.25 -14.82 -9.98
CA ASN A 52 5.30 -16.05 -9.19
C ASN A 52 4.60 -15.92 -7.82
N LEU A 53 3.96 -14.79 -7.53
CA LEU A 53 3.15 -14.59 -6.32
C LEU A 53 2.03 -15.62 -6.25
N GLN A 54 1.94 -16.32 -5.12
CA GLN A 54 0.93 -17.35 -4.87
C GLN A 54 -0.29 -16.76 -4.16
N THR A 55 -0.09 -15.73 -3.34
CA THR A 55 -1.17 -15.04 -2.62
C THR A 55 -1.84 -14.01 -3.53
N PRO A 56 -3.11 -14.20 -3.93
CA PRO A 56 -3.72 -13.40 -4.99
C PRO A 56 -3.78 -11.90 -4.71
N PHE A 57 -4.02 -11.49 -3.45
CA PHE A 57 -4.13 -10.08 -3.10
C PHE A 57 -2.77 -9.35 -3.08
N LEU A 58 -1.64 -10.06 -2.96
CA LEU A 58 -0.32 -9.41 -2.92
C LEU A 58 0.03 -8.73 -4.24
N LYS A 59 -0.49 -9.22 -5.36
CA LYS A 59 -0.24 -8.62 -6.68
C LYS A 59 -0.84 -7.22 -6.80
N PRO A 60 -2.16 -7.02 -6.64
CA PRO A 60 -2.74 -5.67 -6.68
C PRO A 60 -2.27 -4.80 -5.51
N LEU A 61 -2.03 -5.35 -4.32
CA LEU A 61 -1.53 -4.60 -3.17
C LEU A 61 -0.13 -4.03 -3.41
N SER A 62 0.78 -4.83 -3.96
CA SER A 62 2.13 -4.38 -4.34
C SER A 62 2.07 -3.28 -5.39
N ARG A 63 1.25 -3.47 -6.44
CA ARG A 63 1.05 -2.48 -7.49
C ARG A 63 0.48 -1.17 -6.95
N PHE A 64 -0.49 -1.25 -6.04
CA PHE A 64 -1.08 -0.08 -5.40
C PHE A 64 0.00 0.76 -4.70
N PHE A 65 0.77 0.16 -3.77
CA PHE A 65 1.80 0.89 -3.04
C PHE A 65 2.98 1.35 -3.90
N ILE A 66 3.38 0.58 -4.90
CA ILE A 66 4.38 1.02 -5.88
C ILE A 66 3.86 2.27 -6.61
N SER A 67 2.62 2.27 -7.08
CA SER A 67 2.02 3.41 -7.76
C SER A 67 1.91 4.63 -6.87
N GLN A 68 1.57 4.46 -5.58
CA GLN A 68 1.59 5.54 -4.57
C GLN A 68 2.98 6.17 -4.44
N PHE A 69 3.99 5.34 -4.24
CA PHE A 69 5.35 5.82 -4.03
C PHE A 69 5.93 6.54 -5.26
N TYR A 70 5.57 6.10 -6.46
CA TYR A 70 6.04 6.71 -7.71
C TYR A 70 5.09 7.80 -8.27
N ASN A 71 4.06 8.19 -7.49
CA ASN A 71 3.10 9.23 -7.86
C ASN A 71 2.38 8.95 -9.19
N GLU A 72 1.84 7.74 -9.31
CA GLU A 72 1.06 7.27 -10.46
C GLU A 72 -0.42 7.12 -10.06
N PRO A 73 -1.18 8.22 -9.87
CA PRO A 73 -2.51 8.18 -9.25
C PRO A 73 -3.53 7.34 -10.03
N ASP A 74 -3.51 7.36 -11.37
CA ASP A 74 -4.42 6.52 -12.17
C ASP A 74 -4.19 5.02 -11.93
N SER A 75 -2.92 4.60 -11.86
CA SER A 75 -2.55 3.23 -11.55
C SER A 75 -2.95 2.85 -10.13
N ALA A 76 -2.69 3.71 -9.17
CA ALA A 76 -3.06 3.50 -7.77
C ALA A 76 -4.58 3.35 -7.61
N ILE A 77 -5.37 4.23 -8.19
CA ILE A 77 -6.85 4.14 -8.20
C ILE A 77 -7.31 2.81 -8.80
N LYS A 78 -6.71 2.39 -9.92
CA LYS A 78 -7.05 1.12 -10.58
C LYS A 78 -6.85 -0.07 -9.63
N TYR A 79 -5.68 -0.17 -9.01
CA TYR A 79 -5.37 -1.30 -8.12
C TYR A 79 -6.08 -1.20 -6.78
N GLY A 80 -6.30 0.01 -6.27
CA GLY A 80 -7.12 0.25 -5.08
C GLY A 80 -8.55 -0.24 -5.27
N LYS A 81 -9.18 0.03 -6.41
CA LYS A 81 -10.50 -0.51 -6.76
C LYS A 81 -10.50 -2.03 -6.81
N GLU A 82 -9.52 -2.62 -7.47
CA GLU A 82 -9.41 -4.08 -7.55
C GLU A 82 -9.32 -4.72 -6.16
N ILE A 83 -8.57 -4.11 -5.23
CA ILE A 83 -8.47 -4.56 -3.84
C ILE A 83 -9.81 -4.47 -3.14
N LEU A 84 -10.49 -3.33 -3.23
CA LEU A 84 -11.78 -3.12 -2.57
C LEU A 84 -12.89 -4.01 -3.13
N GLU A 85 -12.84 -4.36 -4.41
CA GLU A 85 -13.83 -5.23 -5.05
C GLU A 85 -13.62 -6.72 -4.75
N LYS A 86 -12.37 -7.17 -4.66
CA LYS A 86 -12.06 -8.60 -4.65
C LYS A 86 -11.47 -9.11 -3.34
N TYR A 87 -10.81 -8.25 -2.56
CA TYR A 87 -9.96 -8.64 -1.43
C TYR A 87 -10.23 -7.83 -0.16
N GLN A 88 -11.41 -7.22 -0.07
CA GLN A 88 -11.77 -6.38 1.07
C GLN A 88 -11.80 -7.16 2.39
N GLU A 89 -12.23 -8.41 2.36
CA GLU A 89 -12.33 -9.24 3.56
C GLU A 89 -10.94 -9.64 4.07
N GLU A 90 -10.04 -10.07 3.18
CA GLU A 90 -8.68 -10.48 3.50
C GLU A 90 -7.82 -9.31 3.98
N LEU A 91 -8.05 -8.11 3.44
CA LEU A 91 -7.30 -6.89 3.73
C LEU A 91 -8.05 -5.91 4.63
N ASN A 92 -9.02 -6.37 5.40
CA ASN A 92 -9.93 -5.55 6.20
C ASN A 92 -9.23 -4.44 7.00
N SER A 93 -8.13 -4.75 7.67
CA SER A 93 -7.35 -3.77 8.45
C SER A 93 -6.67 -2.69 7.59
N SER A 94 -6.43 -2.96 6.31
CA SER A 94 -5.77 -2.05 5.37
C SER A 94 -6.75 -1.23 4.54
N VAL A 95 -8.03 -1.63 4.49
CA VAL A 95 -9.07 -0.96 3.71
C VAL A 95 -9.15 0.55 3.99
N PRO A 96 -9.15 1.01 5.27
CA PRO A 96 -9.20 2.44 5.56
C PRO A 96 -8.04 3.23 4.95
N SER A 97 -6.83 2.68 5.01
CA SER A 97 -5.65 3.32 4.42
C SER A 97 -5.71 3.35 2.90
N ILE A 98 -6.17 2.27 2.27
CA ILE A 98 -6.35 2.20 0.82
C ILE A 98 -7.38 3.24 0.36
N MET A 99 -8.53 3.34 1.03
CA MET A 99 -9.56 4.34 0.71
C MET A 99 -9.04 5.76 0.86
N TYR A 100 -8.27 6.03 1.92
CA TYR A 100 -7.67 7.35 2.15
C TYR A 100 -6.70 7.73 1.02
N PHE A 101 -5.76 6.86 0.68
CA PHE A 101 -4.81 7.12 -0.41
C PHE A 101 -5.50 7.28 -1.76
N MET A 102 -6.54 6.47 -2.05
CA MET A 102 -7.34 6.65 -3.26
C MET A 102 -8.06 8.00 -3.29
N ALA A 103 -8.51 8.51 -2.15
CA ALA A 103 -9.12 9.84 -2.09
C ALA A 103 -8.09 10.94 -2.41
N GLU A 104 -6.86 10.82 -1.92
CA GLU A 104 -5.75 11.73 -2.28
C GLU A 104 -5.42 11.66 -3.77
N ASP A 105 -5.41 10.46 -4.36
CA ASP A 105 -5.19 10.26 -5.79
C ASP A 105 -6.29 10.91 -6.63
N TYR A 106 -7.57 10.71 -6.26
CA TYR A 106 -8.68 11.39 -6.93
C TYR A 106 -8.57 12.90 -6.82
N ALA A 107 -8.19 13.42 -5.66
CA ALA A 107 -8.01 14.86 -5.49
C ALA A 107 -6.84 15.39 -6.34
N THR A 108 -5.75 14.64 -6.45
CA THR A 108 -4.60 14.96 -7.32
C THR A 108 -5.02 15.06 -8.78
N LEU A 109 -5.95 14.21 -9.23
CA LEU A 109 -6.52 14.25 -10.58
C LEU A 109 -7.66 15.29 -10.74
N GLY A 110 -8.00 16.04 -9.69
CA GLY A 110 -9.07 17.04 -9.71
C GLY A 110 -10.48 16.44 -9.58
N HIS A 111 -10.61 15.17 -9.28
CA HIS A 111 -11.89 14.49 -9.06
C HIS A 111 -12.35 14.62 -7.59
N TYR A 112 -12.57 15.85 -7.15
CA TYR A 112 -12.88 16.17 -5.74
C TYR A 112 -14.20 15.57 -5.25
N ASP A 113 -15.17 15.37 -6.14
CA ASP A 113 -16.43 14.67 -5.86
C ASP A 113 -16.19 13.23 -5.42
N LYS A 114 -15.33 12.50 -6.12
CA LYS A 114 -14.97 11.12 -5.79
C LYS A 114 -14.11 11.03 -4.55
N ALA A 115 -13.17 11.96 -4.38
CA ALA A 115 -12.34 12.07 -3.18
C ALA A 115 -13.20 12.27 -1.93
N SER A 116 -14.12 13.25 -1.97
CA SER A 116 -15.06 13.52 -0.88
C SER A 116 -15.96 12.32 -0.58
N ALA A 117 -16.50 11.65 -1.62
CA ALA A 117 -17.35 10.47 -1.44
C ALA A 117 -16.64 9.30 -0.75
N LEU A 118 -15.35 9.05 -1.06
CA LEU A 118 -14.57 8.02 -0.39
C LEU A 118 -14.33 8.34 1.08
N LEU A 119 -13.96 9.58 1.40
CA LEU A 119 -13.75 10.01 2.78
C LEU A 119 -15.04 10.00 3.59
N HIS A 120 -16.17 10.39 2.97
CA HIS A 120 -17.49 10.28 3.59
C HIS A 120 -17.80 8.83 3.96
N SER A 121 -17.62 7.90 3.02
CA SER A 121 -17.84 6.47 3.25
C SER A 121 -16.96 5.93 4.39
N LEU A 122 -15.71 6.37 4.44
CA LEU A 122 -14.75 6.00 5.47
C LEU A 122 -15.17 6.52 6.85
N ASN A 123 -15.56 7.80 6.95
CA ASN A 123 -16.03 8.41 8.19
C ASN A 123 -17.33 7.76 8.69
N GLU A 124 -18.26 7.43 7.79
CA GLU A 124 -19.47 6.69 8.14
C GLU A 124 -19.18 5.28 8.65
N ALA A 125 -18.20 4.59 8.07
CA ALA A 125 -17.79 3.27 8.56
C ALA A 125 -17.25 3.33 10.00
N TYR A 126 -16.44 4.33 10.33
CA TYR A 126 -15.97 4.55 11.71
C TYR A 126 -17.13 4.83 12.67
N ARG A 127 -18.06 5.72 12.31
CA ARG A 127 -19.23 6.05 13.15
C ARG A 127 -20.13 4.84 13.38
N LYS A 128 -20.38 4.04 12.36
CA LYS A 128 -21.16 2.79 12.47
C LYS A 128 -20.47 1.74 13.34
N GLY A 129 -19.14 1.71 13.34
CA GLY A 129 -18.34 0.88 14.24
C GLY A 129 -18.25 1.38 15.68
N GLY A 130 -18.97 2.45 16.03
CA GLY A 130 -18.94 3.06 17.37
C GLY A 130 -17.64 3.83 17.66
N GLN A 131 -16.86 4.14 16.63
CA GLN A 131 -15.63 4.92 16.74
C GLN A 131 -15.88 6.38 16.37
N THR A 132 -15.07 7.27 16.94
CA THR A 132 -15.05 8.67 16.48
C THR A 132 -14.39 8.72 15.10
N ALA A 133 -15.01 9.43 14.17
CA ALA A 133 -14.39 9.67 12.86
C ALA A 133 -13.03 10.36 13.04
N ASN A 134 -12.09 10.05 12.15
CA ASN A 134 -10.78 10.67 12.21
C ASN A 134 -10.90 12.17 11.81
N PRO A 135 -10.52 13.11 12.67
CA PRO A 135 -10.66 14.55 12.39
C PRO A 135 -9.95 14.99 11.10
N VAL A 136 -8.87 14.30 10.72
CA VAL A 136 -8.15 14.56 9.47
C VAL A 136 -9.02 14.18 8.27
N PHE A 137 -9.67 13.03 8.30
CA PHE A 137 -10.55 12.59 7.20
C PHE A 137 -11.79 13.48 7.09
N GLU A 138 -12.36 13.94 8.21
CA GLU A 138 -13.47 14.90 8.20
C GLU A 138 -13.06 16.25 7.59
N ALA A 139 -11.88 16.75 7.94
CA ALA A 139 -11.36 18.00 7.37
C ALA A 139 -11.13 17.89 5.85
N TYR A 140 -10.55 16.82 5.36
CA TYR A 140 -10.35 16.60 3.93
C TYR A 140 -11.67 16.36 3.19
N GLU A 141 -12.62 15.64 3.78
CA GLU A 141 -13.98 15.47 3.22
C GLU A 141 -14.64 16.84 2.98
N ASP A 142 -14.61 17.73 3.99
CA ASP A 142 -15.17 19.08 3.89
C ASP A 142 -14.47 19.92 2.80
N ILE A 143 -13.13 19.89 2.76
CA ILE A 143 -12.35 20.61 1.75
C ILE A 143 -12.70 20.11 0.35
N TYR A 144 -12.69 18.83 0.10
CA TYR A 144 -12.96 18.27 -1.22
C TYR A 144 -14.43 18.46 -1.62
N SER A 145 -15.36 18.38 -0.68
CA SER A 145 -16.77 18.69 -0.92
C SER A 145 -16.97 20.15 -1.35
N LYS A 146 -16.23 21.09 -0.77
CA LYS A 146 -16.28 22.50 -1.17
C LYS A 146 -15.66 22.71 -2.55
N LEU A 147 -14.49 22.09 -2.81
CA LEU A 147 -13.83 22.17 -4.11
C LEU A 147 -14.68 21.59 -5.24
N SER A 148 -15.37 20.49 -5.01
CA SER A 148 -16.28 19.89 -6.01
C SER A 148 -17.43 20.81 -6.42
N LYS A 149 -17.91 21.68 -5.51
CA LYS A 149 -18.99 22.63 -5.76
C LYS A 149 -18.51 23.91 -6.45
N CYS A 150 -17.23 24.24 -6.34
CA CYS A 150 -16.66 25.45 -6.96
C CYS A 150 -16.49 25.35 -8.49
N GLY A 151 -16.88 24.23 -9.09
CA GLY A 151 -16.65 23.95 -10.51
C GLY A 151 -15.19 23.56 -10.78
N THR A 152 -14.99 22.72 -11.79
CA THR A 152 -13.66 22.32 -12.21
C THR A 152 -12.88 23.55 -12.65
N PHE A 153 -11.94 23.98 -11.83
CA PHE A 153 -10.85 24.82 -12.32
C PHE A 153 -10.07 23.98 -13.34
N SER A 154 -10.44 24.15 -14.60
CA SER A 154 -9.68 23.60 -15.73
C SER A 154 -8.36 24.36 -15.82
N GLY A 155 -7.36 23.90 -15.13
CA GLY A 155 -6.04 24.50 -15.22
C GLY A 155 -5.11 24.17 -14.07
N GLY A 156 -4.30 23.14 -14.26
CA GLY A 156 -2.99 23.08 -13.68
C GLY A 156 -2.87 22.55 -12.24
N SER A 157 -2.22 21.42 -12.16
CA SER A 157 -1.80 20.66 -10.97
C SER A 157 -0.90 21.41 -9.96
N TYR A 158 -1.00 22.71 -9.81
CA TYR A 158 -0.08 23.52 -8.99
C TYR A 158 -0.72 24.12 -7.72
N GLY A 159 -2.03 23.96 -7.51
CA GLY A 159 -2.72 24.71 -6.45
C GLY A 159 -2.58 24.17 -5.04
N LEU A 160 -2.55 22.85 -4.85
CA LEU A 160 -2.63 22.25 -3.52
C LEU A 160 -1.27 22.14 -2.82
N VAL A 161 -0.19 21.89 -3.53
CA VAL A 161 1.16 21.80 -2.93
C VAL A 161 1.59 23.16 -2.33
N HIS A 162 1.10 24.26 -2.88
CA HIS A 162 1.46 25.61 -2.41
C HIS A 162 0.72 26.03 -1.13
N TRP A 163 -0.43 25.44 -0.85
CA TRP A 163 -1.21 25.77 0.36
C TRP A 163 -0.64 25.12 1.62
N PHE A 164 -0.09 23.90 1.52
CA PHE A 164 0.52 23.20 2.65
C PHE A 164 1.87 23.80 3.10
N THR A 165 2.59 24.48 2.21
CA THR A 165 3.84 25.17 2.56
C THR A 165 3.63 26.51 3.27
N LEU A 166 2.44 27.09 3.21
CA LEU A 166 2.16 28.42 3.81
C LEU A 166 1.46 28.35 5.17
N SER A 167 0.84 27.20 5.54
CA SER A 167 0.18 27.05 6.84
C SER A 167 1.08 26.48 7.94
N GLY A 168 2.34 26.25 7.65
CA GLY A 168 3.36 25.71 8.57
C GLY A 168 4.24 26.77 9.23
N ARG A 169 3.66 27.93 9.64
CA ARG A 169 4.34 28.88 10.54
C ARG A 169 3.41 29.29 11.66
#